data_0ba5a6ddf25a6c876d40edb0968bcefa
#
_entry.id   0ba5a6ddf25a6c876d40edb0968bcefa
#
_cell.length_a   1.000
_cell.length_b   1.000
_cell.length_c   1.000
_cell.angle_alpha   90.00
_cell.angle_beta   90.00
_cell.angle_gamma   90.00
#
_symmetry.space_group_name_H-M   'P 1'
#
loop_
_entity.id
_entity.type
_entity.pdbx_description
1 polymer ?
#
loop_
_entity_poly.entity_id
_entity_poly.type
_entity_poly.pdbx_seq_one_letter_code
_entity_poly.pdbx_strand_id
1 'polypeptide(L)'
;MKESSLREAVEIIARTLVDHPDEVTVTEIEGDAAIVIELRVDSTDLGKVIGKQGRTARAMRTLLRAAGIKSRRRIVLEIIE
;
A
#
# COMPACT_ATOMS: atom_id res chain seq x y z
N MET A 1 -11.20 1.54 11.77
CA MET A 1 -10.95 1.93 10.37
C MET A 1 -11.33 0.76 9.46
N LYS A 2 -12.09 1.03 8.43
CA LYS A 2 -12.48 0.02 7.45
C LYS A 2 -11.30 -0.26 6.51
N GLU A 3 -11.25 -1.47 5.96
CA GLU A 3 -10.21 -1.86 5.02
C GLU A 3 -10.17 -0.97 3.79
N SER A 4 -11.34 -0.54 3.29
CA SER A 4 -11.41 0.40 2.16
C SER A 4 -10.72 1.72 2.46
N SER A 5 -10.71 2.16 3.73
CA SER A 5 -9.99 3.36 4.14
C SER A 5 -8.48 3.14 4.11
N LEU A 6 -8.02 1.91 4.36
CA LEU A 6 -6.60 1.57 4.25
C LEU A 6 -6.13 1.62 2.82
N ARG A 7 -6.95 1.14 1.88
CA ARG A 7 -6.66 1.24 0.45
C ARG A 7 -6.53 2.71 0.04
N GLU A 8 -7.45 3.54 0.49
CA GLU A 8 -7.41 4.97 0.19
C GLU A 8 -6.18 5.64 0.78
N ALA A 9 -5.78 5.25 1.99
CA ALA A 9 -4.59 5.80 2.61
C ALA A 9 -3.33 5.46 1.81
N VAL A 10 -3.20 4.22 1.35
CA VAL A 10 -2.08 3.81 0.51
C VAL A 10 -2.08 4.61 -0.80
N GLU A 11 -3.25 4.80 -1.39
CA GLU A 11 -3.39 5.57 -2.63
C GLU A 11 -2.92 7.01 -2.45
N ILE A 12 -3.33 7.66 -1.37
CA ILE A 12 -2.94 9.04 -1.08
C ILE A 12 -1.44 9.14 -0.89
N ILE A 13 -0.86 8.23 -0.11
CA ILE A 13 0.58 8.22 0.12
C ILE A 13 1.34 8.06 -1.20
N ALA A 14 0.95 7.08 -2.00
CA ALA A 14 1.62 6.81 -3.27
C ALA A 14 1.52 8.00 -4.22
N ARG A 15 0.34 8.57 -4.38
CA ARG A 15 0.14 9.72 -5.27
C ARG A 15 0.93 10.95 -4.83
N THR A 16 1.15 11.09 -3.54
CA THR A 16 1.93 12.20 -3.01
C THR A 16 3.42 12.07 -3.34
N LEU A 17 3.90 10.83 -3.42
CA LEU A 17 5.33 10.55 -3.60
C LEU A 17 5.78 10.47 -5.05
N VAL A 18 4.89 10.11 -5.97
CA VAL A 18 5.28 9.79 -7.35
C VAL A 18 5.19 11.01 -8.27
N ASP A 19 5.87 10.90 -9.42
CA ASP A 19 5.80 11.92 -10.48
C ASP A 19 4.61 11.67 -11.42
N HIS A 20 4.08 10.45 -11.45
CA HIS A 20 2.98 10.07 -12.34
C HIS A 20 1.79 9.57 -11.50
N PRO A 21 1.11 10.49 -10.79
CA PRO A 21 0.01 10.07 -9.92
C PRO A 21 -1.16 9.44 -10.66
N ASP A 22 -1.35 9.77 -11.94
CA ASP A 22 -2.41 9.17 -12.76
C ASP A 22 -2.19 7.69 -13.01
N GLU A 23 -0.95 7.21 -12.85
CA GLU A 23 -0.59 5.82 -13.05
C GLU A 23 -0.70 4.99 -11.75
N VAL A 24 -1.04 5.62 -10.63
CA VAL A 24 -1.20 4.91 -9.38
C VAL A 24 -2.52 4.17 -9.36
N THR A 25 -2.47 2.87 -9.10
CA THR A 25 -3.66 2.04 -8.93
C THR A 25 -3.49 1.21 -7.67
N VAL A 26 -4.50 1.20 -6.83
CA VAL A 26 -4.50 0.40 -5.61
C VAL A 26 -5.69 -0.53 -5.64
N THR A 27 -5.42 -1.83 -5.53
CA THR A 27 -6.45 -2.86 -5.57
C THR A 27 -6.44 -3.62 -4.25
N GLU A 28 -7.61 -3.87 -3.72
CA GLU A 28 -7.77 -4.65 -2.51
C GLU A 28 -8.32 -6.01 -2.87
N ILE A 29 -7.61 -7.06 -2.45
CA ILE A 29 -8.04 -8.44 -2.65
C ILE A 29 -8.35 -9.01 -1.29
N GLU A 30 -9.61 -9.34 -1.04
CA GLU A 30 -10.05 -9.80 0.26
C GLU A 30 -10.13 -11.33 0.28
N GLY A 31 -9.35 -11.94 1.16
CA GLY A 31 -9.41 -13.36 1.42
C GLY A 31 -9.99 -13.64 2.80
N ASP A 32 -10.08 -14.90 3.18
CA ASP A 32 -10.66 -15.30 4.46
C ASP A 32 -9.84 -14.81 5.65
N ALA A 33 -8.53 -15.01 5.60
CA ALA A 33 -7.64 -14.70 6.71
C ALA A 33 -6.79 -13.46 6.47
N ALA A 34 -6.69 -13.03 5.22
CA ALA A 34 -5.79 -11.94 4.85
C ALA A 34 -6.43 -11.04 3.80
N ILE A 35 -6.00 -9.79 3.82
CA ILE A 35 -6.35 -8.80 2.80
C ILE A 35 -5.04 -8.39 2.15
N VAL A 36 -4.99 -8.48 0.82
CA VAL A 36 -3.81 -8.05 0.06
C VAL A 36 -4.12 -6.71 -0.58
N ILE A 37 -3.30 -5.72 -0.32
CA ILE A 37 -3.39 -4.42 -0.97
C ILE A 37 -2.28 -4.36 -2.00
N GLU A 38 -2.66 -4.32 -3.27
CA GLU A 38 -1.71 -4.24 -4.38
C GLU A 38 -1.57 -2.80 -4.82
N LEU A 39 -0.37 -2.27 -4.72
CA LEU A 39 -0.04 -0.93 -5.18
C LEU A 39 0.73 -1.04 -6.48
N ARG A 40 0.18 -0.44 -7.52
CA ARG A 40 0.82 -0.39 -8.83
C ARG A 40 1.14 1.05 -9.18
N VAL A 41 2.36 1.29 -9.62
CA VAL A 41 2.82 2.62 -10.01
C VAL A 41 3.55 2.53 -11.35
N ASP A 42 3.81 3.69 -11.97
CA ASP A 42 4.68 3.75 -13.12
C ASP A 42 6.06 3.18 -12.74
N SER A 43 6.65 2.40 -13.64
CA SER A 43 7.93 1.75 -13.33
C SER A 43 9.03 2.74 -12.95
N THR A 44 8.99 3.96 -13.50
CA THR A 44 9.98 5.00 -13.17
C THR A 44 9.78 5.57 -11.77
N ASP A 45 8.61 5.34 -11.17
CA ASP A 45 8.29 5.84 -9.83
C ASP A 45 8.47 4.81 -8.74
N LEU A 46 8.81 3.57 -9.11
CA LEU A 46 8.88 2.47 -8.15
C LEU A 46 9.80 2.78 -6.97
N GLY A 47 10.96 3.35 -7.24
CA GLY A 47 11.91 3.73 -6.19
C GLY A 47 11.34 4.75 -5.20
N LYS A 48 10.40 5.58 -5.63
CA LYS A 48 9.81 6.60 -4.78
C LYS A 48 8.86 6.01 -3.74
N VAL A 49 8.16 4.94 -4.09
CA VAL A 49 7.25 4.28 -3.12
C VAL A 49 7.98 3.25 -2.27
N ILE A 50 9.09 2.71 -2.74
CA ILE A 50 9.93 1.85 -1.93
C ILE A 50 10.72 2.68 -0.93
N GLY A 51 11.26 3.80 -1.40
CA GLY A 51 12.02 4.72 -0.58
C GLY A 51 13.47 4.27 -0.39
N LYS A 52 14.27 5.15 0.16
CA LYS A 52 15.69 4.88 0.40
C LYS A 52 15.81 3.70 1.37
N GLN A 53 16.53 2.68 0.95
CA GLN A 53 16.74 1.46 1.75
C GLN A 53 15.42 0.77 2.13
N GLY A 54 14.38 0.97 1.32
CA GLY A 54 13.08 0.36 1.56
C GLY A 54 12.27 0.97 2.70
N ARG A 55 12.66 2.14 3.19
CA ARG A 55 12.04 2.74 4.39
C ARG A 55 10.57 3.10 4.21
N THR A 56 10.22 3.64 3.05
CA THR A 56 8.83 4.03 2.80
C THR A 56 7.92 2.81 2.75
N ALA A 57 8.31 1.79 1.99
CA ALA A 57 7.53 0.56 1.91
C ALA A 57 7.42 -0.12 3.27
N ARG A 58 8.50 -0.12 4.03
CA ARG A 58 8.49 -0.71 5.38
C ARG A 58 7.55 0.05 6.31
N ALA A 59 7.55 1.38 6.25
CA ALA A 59 6.65 2.19 7.06
C ALA A 59 5.19 1.91 6.71
N MET A 60 4.86 1.82 5.42
CA MET A 60 3.51 1.48 5.00
C MET A 60 3.09 0.09 5.50
N ARG A 61 3.98 -0.89 5.39
CA ARG A 61 3.71 -2.24 5.89
C ARG A 61 3.48 -2.26 7.39
N THR A 62 4.23 -1.48 8.13
CA THR A 62 4.07 -1.38 9.59
C THR A 62 2.70 -0.83 9.96
N LEU A 63 2.27 0.24 9.27
CA LEU A 63 0.96 0.84 9.51
C LEU A 63 -0.17 -0.15 9.19
N LEU A 64 -0.05 -0.85 8.07
CA LEU A 64 -1.07 -1.82 7.66
C LEU A 64 -1.13 -3.01 8.60
N ARG A 65 0.03 -3.45 9.10
CA ARG A 65 0.09 -4.54 10.08
C ARG A 65 -0.62 -4.15 11.37
N ALA A 66 -0.39 -2.93 11.85
CA ALA A 66 -1.06 -2.43 13.06
C ALA A 66 -2.57 -2.38 12.86
N ALA A 67 -3.03 -1.92 11.71
CA ALA A 67 -4.45 -1.88 11.39
C ALA A 67 -5.04 -3.30 11.32
N GLY A 68 -4.28 -4.25 10.80
CA GLY A 68 -4.68 -5.66 10.74
C GLY A 68 -4.90 -6.27 12.11
N ILE A 69 -4.07 -5.91 13.08
CA ILE A 69 -4.23 -6.37 14.45
C ILE A 69 -5.58 -5.91 15.00
N LYS A 70 -5.94 -4.66 14.76
CA LYS A 70 -7.22 -4.12 15.22
C LYS A 70 -8.41 -4.85 14.60
N SER A 71 -8.34 -5.17 13.31
CA SER A 71 -9.44 -5.82 12.61
C SER A 71 -9.38 -7.34 12.71
N ARG A 72 -8.35 -7.88 13.35
CA ARG A 72 -8.08 -9.33 13.48
C ARG A 72 -7.87 -10.00 12.13
N ARG A 73 -7.33 -9.25 11.18
CA ARG A 73 -7.02 -9.76 9.84
C ARG A 73 -5.61 -9.36 9.48
N ARG A 74 -4.93 -10.23 8.77
CA ARG A 74 -3.61 -9.93 8.25
C ARG A 74 -3.76 -9.04 7.02
N ILE A 75 -3.03 -7.93 6.99
CA ILE A 75 -3.04 -7.02 5.85
C ILE A 75 -1.65 -7.00 5.24
N VAL A 76 -1.56 -7.33 3.97
CA VAL A 76 -0.30 -7.47 3.23
C VAL A 76 -0.26 -6.41 2.13
N LEU A 77 0.87 -5.72 2.00
CA LEU A 77 1.10 -4.78 0.91
C LEU A 77 2.02 -5.41 -0.12
N GLU A 78 1.56 -5.43 -1.37
CA GLU A 78 2.39 -5.83 -2.51
C GLU A 78 2.59 -4.63 -3.41
N ILE A 79 3.84 -4.31 -3.74
CA ILE A 79 4.19 -3.23 -4.65
C ILE A 79 4.54 -3.86 -5.98
N ILE A 80 3.80 -3.47 -7.02
CA ILE A 80 3.88 -4.07 -8.35
C ILE A 80 4.26 -2.99 -9.36
N GLU A 81 5.19 -3.30 -10.24
CA GLU A 81 5.51 -2.41 -11.36
C GLU A 81 4.70 -2.73 -12.60
#